data_28ad0e7ee06c82f5b7373fb1d04c65df
#
_entry.id   28ad0e7ee06c82f5b7373fb1d04c65df
#
_cell.length_a   1.000
_cell.length_b   1.000
_cell.length_c   1.000
_cell.angle_alpha   90.00
_cell.angle_beta   90.00
_cell.angle_gamma   90.00
#
_symmetry.space_group_name_H-M   'P 1'
#
loop_
_entity.id
_entity.type
_entity.pdbx_description
1 polymer ?
#
loop_
_entity_poly.entity_id
_entity_poly.type
_entity_poly.pdbx_seq_one_letter_code
_entity_poly.pdbx_strand_id
1 'polypeptide(L)'
;MYTKNFELQTTDKCNYSIEVSPNSDSIFFSLDEKGYLLSKNDFLSLKEQNLIKLITPEQNKNLKIFTCEDTIAKVKFTPDNKNIIIGDQTKTINKFTLSEKLGEQTDKTTIQYKNSKTWKFILDKDQSNPILCSGDNSIFLIDYNKNEVVKEIEQKNKFIYSYSFLPNNKLATGNSSGAIYIYDTKTGEKEKKVEEHCLLVRNLEFNKNKNILYSASDDLHINQIDMNTLKLFSPIVGHKEPISDIIYNEAKNILITSSFDGCIKIWDAKGNNSCIDTLVLNSKNPIWDIGVSEQGDFIAFTASEGIGAFSLK
;
A
#
# COMPACT_ATOMS: atom_id res chain seq x y z
N MET A 1 -20.19 8.75 8.08
CA MET A 1 -20.40 8.62 6.62
C MET A 1 -19.33 9.45 5.92
N TYR A 2 -18.59 8.85 5.00
CA TYR A 2 -17.58 9.56 4.23
C TYR A 2 -18.23 10.35 3.10
N THR A 3 -17.64 11.49 2.77
CA THR A 3 -18.07 12.31 1.65
C THR A 3 -16.92 12.49 0.68
N LYS A 4 -17.25 12.43 -0.61
CA LYS A 4 -16.29 12.63 -1.68
C LYS A 4 -15.81 14.07 -1.68
N ASN A 5 -14.51 14.26 -1.63
CA ASN A 5 -13.90 15.58 -1.75
C ASN A 5 -13.72 15.93 -3.23
N PHE A 6 -13.07 15.05 -3.98
CA PHE A 6 -12.86 15.21 -5.41
C PHE A 6 -12.45 13.89 -6.06
N GLU A 7 -12.53 13.85 -7.37
CA GLU A 7 -11.96 12.84 -8.25
C GLU A 7 -11.48 13.58 -9.50
N LEU A 8 -10.19 13.47 -9.78
CA LEU A 8 -9.55 14.07 -10.94
C LEU A 8 -9.18 12.98 -11.92
N GLN A 9 -9.54 13.18 -13.19
CA GLN A 9 -9.10 12.33 -14.27
C GLN A 9 -7.74 12.76 -14.78
N THR A 10 -6.87 11.79 -15.05
CA THR A 10 -5.58 11.98 -15.70
C THR A 10 -5.68 11.53 -17.16
N THR A 11 -5.03 12.25 -18.05
CA THR A 11 -4.96 11.87 -19.46
C THR A 11 -3.93 10.78 -19.74
N ASP A 12 -2.99 10.59 -18.81
CA ASP A 12 -1.90 9.63 -18.93
C ASP A 12 -2.18 8.42 -18.06
N LYS A 13 -1.79 7.27 -18.58
CA LYS A 13 -2.03 5.97 -17.97
C LYS A 13 -1.21 5.81 -16.69
N CYS A 14 -1.79 5.11 -15.73
CA CYS A 14 -1.12 4.44 -14.63
C CYS A 14 -0.75 5.30 -13.41
N ASN A 15 -1.73 5.47 -12.53
CA ASN A 15 -1.51 5.86 -11.15
C ASN A 15 -1.42 4.58 -10.30
N TYR A 16 -0.22 4.17 -9.87
CA TYR A 16 -0.06 2.87 -9.20
C TYR A 16 0.01 2.96 -7.69
N SER A 17 0.43 4.07 -7.11
CA SER A 17 0.60 4.15 -5.67
C SER A 17 0.18 5.47 -5.08
N ILE A 18 -0.46 5.41 -3.94
CA ILE A 18 -0.79 6.55 -3.09
C ILE A 18 -0.52 6.19 -1.63
N GLU A 19 -0.03 7.14 -0.87
CA GLU A 19 0.21 6.96 0.56
C GLU A 19 -0.10 8.26 1.29
N VAL A 20 -0.68 8.14 2.47
CA VAL A 20 -0.88 9.24 3.42
C VAL A 20 0.21 9.15 4.47
N SER A 21 0.86 10.27 4.78
CA SER A 21 1.93 10.30 5.79
C SER A 21 1.42 9.90 7.18
N PRO A 22 2.28 9.34 8.06
CA PRO A 22 1.90 8.94 9.41
C PRO A 22 1.25 10.04 10.24
N ASN A 23 1.69 11.28 10.10
CA ASN A 23 1.08 12.44 10.75
C ASN A 23 -0.16 12.97 10.03
N SER A 24 -0.57 12.34 8.93
CA SER A 24 -1.74 12.72 8.11
C SER A 24 -1.69 14.12 7.48
N ASP A 25 -0.52 14.76 7.44
CA ASP A 25 -0.36 16.12 6.91
C ASP A 25 0.04 16.17 5.44
N SER A 26 0.55 15.07 4.90
CA SER A 26 1.08 15.00 3.55
C SER A 26 0.55 13.78 2.79
N ILE A 27 0.43 13.93 1.48
CA ILE A 27 -0.02 12.87 0.59
C ILE A 27 0.99 12.74 -0.54
N PHE A 28 1.43 11.51 -0.76
CA PHE A 28 2.22 11.13 -1.91
C PHE A 28 1.37 10.35 -2.91
N PHE A 29 1.51 10.65 -4.18
CA PHE A 29 0.97 9.83 -5.26
C PHE A 29 1.97 9.74 -6.42
N SER A 30 1.88 8.69 -7.20
CA SER A 30 2.75 8.47 -8.36
C SER A 30 2.00 8.62 -9.67
N LEU A 31 2.72 9.10 -10.69
CA LEU A 31 2.35 9.09 -12.10
C LEU A 31 3.56 8.58 -12.87
N ASP A 32 3.50 7.39 -13.40
CA ASP A 32 4.62 6.70 -14.04
C ASP A 32 5.91 6.71 -13.19
N GLU A 33 7.02 7.24 -13.71
CA GLU A 33 8.32 7.35 -13.02
C GLU A 33 8.41 8.52 -12.03
N LYS A 34 7.37 9.35 -11.92
CA LYS A 34 7.37 10.53 -11.06
C LYS A 34 6.46 10.36 -9.85
N GLY A 35 6.99 10.72 -8.70
CA GLY A 35 6.25 10.82 -7.46
C GLY A 35 6.04 12.27 -7.06
N TYR A 36 4.89 12.56 -6.52
CA TYR A 36 4.46 13.91 -6.13
C TYR A 36 4.04 13.93 -4.66
N LEU A 37 4.69 14.78 -3.89
CA LEU A 37 4.36 14.97 -2.48
C LEU A 37 3.74 16.35 -2.29
N LEU A 38 2.56 16.38 -1.71
CA LEU A 38 1.79 17.58 -1.39
C LEU A 38 1.35 17.57 0.07
N SER A 39 1.12 18.77 0.64
CA SER A 39 0.36 18.84 1.88
C SER A 39 -1.08 18.34 1.64
N LYS A 40 -1.74 17.85 2.70
CA LYS A 40 -3.15 17.42 2.63
C LYS A 40 -4.05 18.55 2.12
N ASN A 41 -3.79 19.79 2.55
CA ASN A 41 -4.56 20.96 2.14
C ASN A 41 -4.36 21.28 0.65
N ASP A 42 -3.12 21.24 0.17
CA ASP A 42 -2.84 21.44 -1.25
C ASP A 42 -3.47 20.32 -2.10
N PHE A 43 -3.38 19.06 -1.66
CA PHE A 43 -4.04 17.95 -2.33
C PHE A 43 -5.56 18.12 -2.39
N LEU A 44 -6.19 18.58 -1.31
CA LEU A 44 -7.63 18.87 -1.28
C LEU A 44 -8.03 20.05 -2.16
N SER A 45 -7.12 21.00 -2.40
CA SER A 45 -7.35 22.17 -3.26
C SER A 45 -7.34 21.82 -4.76
N LEU A 46 -6.90 20.63 -5.14
CA LEU A 46 -6.89 20.16 -6.53
C LEU A 46 -8.29 20.08 -7.19
N LYS A 47 -9.34 20.30 -6.42
CA LYS A 47 -10.76 20.16 -6.84
C LYS A 47 -11.17 20.83 -8.14
N GLU A 48 -10.53 21.93 -8.54
CA GLU A 48 -11.03 22.82 -9.57
C GLU A 48 -10.09 22.99 -10.77
N GLN A 49 -8.94 22.34 -10.79
CA GLN A 49 -7.92 22.59 -11.80
C GLN A 49 -7.47 21.28 -12.46
N ASN A 50 -7.04 21.38 -13.70
CA ASN A 50 -6.50 20.25 -14.46
C ASN A 50 -5.21 19.76 -13.78
N LEU A 51 -5.14 18.49 -13.40
CA LEU A 51 -4.01 17.90 -12.66
C LEU A 51 -2.65 18.25 -13.30
N ILE A 52 -2.57 18.21 -14.63
CA ILE A 52 -1.35 18.52 -15.39
C ILE A 52 -0.86 19.95 -15.15
N LYS A 53 -1.76 20.91 -14.95
CA LYS A 53 -1.38 22.31 -14.68
C LYS A 53 -0.88 22.53 -13.25
N LEU A 54 -1.26 21.66 -12.32
CA LEU A 54 -0.96 21.80 -10.89
C LEU A 54 0.31 21.09 -10.47
N ILE A 55 0.78 20.13 -11.27
CA ILE A 55 2.01 19.38 -11.03
C ILE A 55 3.25 20.18 -11.52
N THR A 56 3.13 21.45 -11.75
CA THR A 56 4.29 22.30 -12.08
C THR A 56 4.76 23.05 -10.84
N PRO A 57 6.07 23.01 -10.52
CA PRO A 57 6.65 23.74 -9.37
C PRO A 57 6.37 25.24 -9.39
N GLU A 58 6.13 25.78 -10.58
CA GLU A 58 5.82 27.22 -10.79
C GLU A 58 4.46 27.61 -10.20
N GLN A 59 3.50 26.67 -10.15
CA GLN A 59 2.15 26.91 -9.65
C GLN A 59 1.94 26.45 -8.22
N ASN A 60 2.74 25.51 -7.72
CA ASN A 60 2.66 25.02 -6.36
C ASN A 60 4.05 24.99 -5.71
N LYS A 61 4.34 26.02 -4.92
CA LYS A 61 5.64 26.20 -4.23
C LYS A 61 5.94 25.09 -3.20
N ASN A 62 4.91 24.37 -2.78
CA ASN A 62 5.03 23.31 -1.77
C ASN A 62 5.15 21.89 -2.40
N LEU A 63 5.10 21.80 -3.72
CA LEU A 63 5.20 20.54 -4.44
C LEU A 63 6.63 20.03 -4.42
N LYS A 64 6.83 18.80 -3.92
CA LYS A 64 8.09 18.07 -4.08
C LYS A 64 7.90 16.99 -5.14
N ILE A 65 8.84 16.92 -6.07
CA ILE A 65 8.85 15.93 -7.16
C ILE A 65 10.02 14.98 -6.95
N PHE A 66 9.73 13.70 -7.04
CA PHE A 66 10.70 12.60 -6.96
C PHE A 66 10.72 11.88 -8.29
N THR A 67 11.89 11.64 -8.85
CA THR A 67 12.05 10.94 -10.13
C THR A 67 12.79 9.63 -9.91
N CYS A 68 12.22 8.54 -10.42
CA CYS A 68 12.79 7.21 -10.42
C CYS A 68 13.25 6.82 -11.84
N GLU A 69 13.89 5.66 -11.97
CA GLU A 69 14.41 5.18 -13.26
C GLU A 69 13.31 4.47 -14.09
N ASP A 70 12.25 4.03 -13.43
CA ASP A 70 11.11 3.34 -14.06
C ASP A 70 9.84 3.68 -13.27
N THR A 71 8.71 3.18 -13.72
CA THR A 71 7.40 3.36 -13.11
C THR A 71 7.42 3.02 -11.62
N ILE A 72 6.88 3.93 -10.80
CA ILE A 72 6.80 3.74 -9.36
C ILE A 72 5.74 2.67 -9.06
N ALA A 73 6.16 1.59 -8.43
CA ALA A 73 5.29 0.47 -8.08
C ALA A 73 4.64 0.64 -6.69
N LYS A 74 5.39 1.15 -5.72
CA LYS A 74 4.90 1.39 -4.36
C LYS A 74 5.71 2.47 -3.65
N VAL A 75 5.04 3.20 -2.76
CA VAL A 75 5.65 4.17 -1.85
C VAL A 75 5.25 3.88 -0.41
N LYS A 76 6.14 4.18 0.51
CA LYS A 76 5.88 4.17 1.95
C LYS A 76 6.65 5.30 2.65
N PHE A 77 5.98 5.97 3.60
CA PHE A 77 6.66 6.82 4.56
C PHE A 77 7.30 5.97 5.67
N THR A 78 8.45 6.41 6.17
CA THR A 78 8.97 5.84 7.43
C THR A 78 8.10 6.27 8.60
N PRO A 79 7.98 5.44 9.67
CA PRO A 79 7.12 5.76 10.82
C PRO A 79 7.46 7.09 11.52
N ASP A 80 8.72 7.53 11.44
CA ASP A 80 9.19 8.82 11.96
C ASP A 80 8.89 10.00 11.03
N ASN A 81 8.27 9.74 9.88
CA ASN A 81 7.95 10.72 8.83
C ASN A 81 9.16 11.50 8.28
N LYS A 82 10.39 10.99 8.45
CA LYS A 82 11.62 11.66 7.99
C LYS A 82 12.05 11.23 6.60
N ASN A 83 11.61 10.06 6.15
CA ASN A 83 11.98 9.54 4.85
C ASN A 83 10.75 9.03 4.08
N ILE A 84 10.88 9.06 2.76
CA ILE A 84 10.02 8.34 1.83
C ILE A 84 10.85 7.24 1.17
N ILE A 85 10.28 6.06 1.09
CA ILE A 85 10.85 4.92 0.42
C ILE A 85 10.00 4.63 -0.81
N ILE A 86 10.65 4.58 -1.97
CA ILE A 86 10.02 4.39 -3.27
C ILE A 86 10.62 3.16 -3.94
N GLY A 87 9.79 2.18 -4.25
CA GLY A 87 10.14 1.07 -5.12
C GLY A 87 9.61 1.34 -6.53
N ASP A 88 10.48 1.33 -7.52
CA ASP A 88 10.11 1.35 -8.92
C ASP A 88 10.22 -0.04 -9.54
N GLN A 89 9.85 -0.19 -10.80
CA GLN A 89 9.90 -1.48 -11.49
C GLN A 89 11.32 -1.93 -11.89
N THR A 90 12.35 -1.22 -11.43
CA THR A 90 13.74 -1.66 -11.49
C THR A 90 14.07 -2.63 -10.35
N LYS A 91 15.35 -2.92 -10.19
CA LYS A 91 15.90 -3.75 -9.10
C LYS A 91 16.37 -2.90 -7.92
N THR A 92 15.71 -1.77 -7.68
CA THR A 92 16.16 -0.79 -6.70
C THR A 92 15.03 -0.33 -5.80
N ILE A 93 15.40 0.03 -4.58
CA ILE A 93 14.58 0.83 -3.70
C ILE A 93 15.31 2.16 -3.47
N ASN A 94 14.61 3.24 -3.64
CA ASN A 94 15.10 4.58 -3.43
C ASN A 94 14.56 5.14 -2.12
N LYS A 95 15.44 5.53 -1.23
CA LYS A 95 15.15 6.24 0.00
C LYS A 95 15.45 7.71 -0.18
N PHE A 96 14.48 8.56 0.09
CA PHE A 96 14.63 10.01 0.05
C PHE A 96 14.41 10.58 1.44
N THR A 97 15.34 11.40 1.91
CA THR A 97 15.19 12.12 3.18
C THR A 97 14.34 13.36 2.96
N LEU A 98 13.30 13.52 3.75
CA LEU A 98 12.41 14.68 3.70
C LEU A 98 13.06 15.85 4.44
N SER A 99 13.40 16.91 3.71
CA SER A 99 13.83 18.18 4.33
C SER A 99 12.62 18.99 4.80
N GLU A 100 12.74 19.64 5.96
CA GLU A 100 11.73 20.58 6.45
C GLU A 100 11.71 21.87 5.62
N LYS A 101 12.77 22.17 4.88
CA LYS A 101 12.86 23.37 4.04
C LYS A 101 12.41 23.08 2.61
N LEU A 102 11.53 23.93 2.13
CA LEU A 102 11.08 23.99 0.75
C LEU A 102 12.26 24.28 -0.20
N GLY A 103 12.38 23.47 -1.27
CA GLY A 103 13.38 23.68 -2.32
C GLY A 103 14.77 23.09 -2.08
N GLU A 104 15.04 22.50 -0.92
CA GLU A 104 16.27 21.73 -0.72
C GLU A 104 16.20 20.38 -1.40
N GLN A 105 17.30 20.01 -2.06
CA GLN A 105 17.47 18.72 -2.69
C GLN A 105 17.36 17.64 -1.61
N THR A 106 16.44 16.69 -1.77
CA THR A 106 16.31 15.54 -0.88
C THR A 106 17.47 14.60 -1.16
N ASP A 107 18.19 14.20 -0.10
CA ASP A 107 19.23 13.18 -0.24
C ASP A 107 18.59 11.88 -0.70
N LYS A 108 19.10 11.36 -1.83
CA LYS A 108 18.65 10.09 -2.40
C LYS A 108 19.70 9.02 -2.08
N THR A 109 19.26 7.94 -1.48
CA THR A 109 20.05 6.72 -1.31
C THR A 109 19.38 5.58 -2.06
N THR A 110 20.12 4.89 -2.92
CA THR A 110 19.61 3.76 -3.70
C THR A 110 20.14 2.46 -3.13
N ILE A 111 19.24 1.53 -2.85
CA ILE A 111 19.55 0.17 -2.41
C ILE A 111 19.28 -0.77 -3.57
N GLN A 112 20.32 -1.47 -4.03
CA GLN A 112 20.21 -2.45 -5.11
C GLN A 112 20.08 -3.86 -4.56
N TYR A 113 19.23 -4.67 -5.19
CA TYR A 113 19.12 -6.10 -4.93
C TYR A 113 19.11 -6.91 -6.23
N LYS A 114 19.47 -8.20 -6.12
CA LYS A 114 19.71 -9.04 -7.29
C LYS A 114 18.40 -9.61 -7.85
N ASN A 115 18.31 -9.63 -9.19
CA ASN A 115 17.47 -10.54 -9.98
C ASN A 115 15.93 -10.44 -9.89
N SER A 116 15.33 -9.34 -9.43
CA SER A 116 13.88 -9.25 -9.48
C SER A 116 13.37 -7.82 -9.51
N LYS A 117 12.20 -7.62 -10.13
CA LYS A 117 11.52 -6.32 -10.16
C LYS A 117 10.78 -6.07 -8.84
N THR A 118 10.75 -4.82 -8.39
CA THR A 118 9.92 -4.43 -7.26
C THR A 118 8.48 -4.27 -7.72
N TRP A 119 7.58 -5.07 -7.17
CA TRP A 119 6.14 -4.90 -7.38
C TRP A 119 5.45 -4.33 -6.15
N LYS A 120 5.89 -4.74 -4.99
CA LYS A 120 5.33 -4.30 -3.71
C LYS A 120 6.38 -4.43 -2.61
N PHE A 121 6.32 -3.54 -1.64
CA PHE A 121 7.08 -3.67 -0.40
C PHE A 121 6.27 -3.14 0.78
N ILE A 122 6.64 -3.55 1.97
CA ILE A 122 6.06 -3.08 3.23
C ILE A 122 7.16 -2.67 4.19
N LEU A 123 6.82 -1.78 5.11
CA LEU A 123 7.65 -1.43 6.26
C LEU A 123 7.13 -2.12 7.50
N ASP A 124 8.03 -2.66 8.31
CA ASP A 124 7.69 -3.09 9.66
C ASP A 124 7.62 -1.86 10.57
N LYS A 125 6.41 -1.51 10.99
CA LYS A 125 6.17 -0.37 11.87
C LYS A 125 6.62 -0.61 13.31
N ASP A 126 6.71 -1.88 13.72
CA ASP A 126 7.00 -2.29 15.10
C ASP A 126 8.47 -2.64 15.34
N GLN A 127 9.25 -2.79 14.27
CA GLN A 127 10.68 -3.12 14.34
C GLN A 127 11.54 -1.99 13.77
N SER A 128 12.64 -1.72 14.42
CA SER A 128 13.51 -0.57 14.11
C SER A 128 14.17 -0.61 12.73
N ASN A 129 14.05 -1.69 11.93
CA ASN A 129 14.90 -1.80 10.74
C ASN A 129 14.42 -2.53 9.48
N PRO A 130 13.53 -3.49 9.40
CA PRO A 130 13.36 -4.16 8.11
C PRO A 130 12.35 -3.52 7.19
N ILE A 131 12.80 -3.31 5.97
CA ILE A 131 11.94 -3.19 4.81
C ILE A 131 11.89 -4.54 4.14
N LEU A 132 10.73 -4.88 3.65
CA LEU A 132 10.58 -6.04 2.84
C LEU A 132 10.33 -5.66 1.41
N CYS A 133 11.12 -6.20 0.55
CA CYS A 133 10.96 -6.04 -0.88
C CYS A 133 10.69 -7.38 -1.53
N SER A 134 9.81 -7.41 -2.49
CA SER A 134 9.60 -8.60 -3.30
C SER A 134 10.08 -8.44 -4.71
N GLY A 135 10.70 -9.48 -5.14
CA GLY A 135 10.86 -9.77 -6.52
C GLY A 135 10.11 -11.00 -6.95
N ASP A 136 10.30 -11.38 -8.20
CA ASP A 136 9.54 -12.46 -8.85
C ASP A 136 9.63 -13.80 -8.11
N ASN A 137 10.74 -14.10 -7.43
CA ASN A 137 10.98 -15.39 -6.79
C ASN A 137 11.73 -15.31 -5.45
N SER A 138 11.99 -14.14 -4.91
CA SER A 138 12.73 -13.96 -3.67
C SER A 138 12.15 -12.86 -2.82
N ILE A 139 12.30 -13.02 -1.51
CA ILE A 139 11.97 -12.02 -0.52
C ILE A 139 13.28 -11.42 -0.03
N PHE A 140 13.41 -10.11 -0.11
CA PHE A 140 14.58 -9.39 0.40
C PHE A 140 14.21 -8.67 1.68
N LEU A 141 14.91 -8.98 2.76
CA LEU A 141 14.87 -8.20 3.98
C LEU A 141 15.98 -7.13 3.90
N ILE A 142 15.59 -5.88 4.01
CA ILE A 142 16.48 -4.73 3.81
C ILE A 142 16.51 -3.88 5.08
N ASP A 143 17.71 -3.63 5.61
CA ASP A 143 17.91 -2.62 6.63
C ASP A 143 18.01 -1.24 5.96
N TYR A 144 16.94 -0.43 6.04
CA TYR A 144 16.92 0.87 5.39
C TYR A 144 17.74 1.94 6.13
N ASN A 145 18.18 1.69 7.36
CA ASN A 145 19.07 2.58 8.06
C ASN A 145 20.53 2.35 7.63
N LYS A 146 20.89 1.10 7.40
CA LYS A 146 22.20 0.73 6.87
C LYS A 146 22.27 0.73 5.34
N ASN A 147 21.09 0.81 4.67
CA ASN A 147 20.94 0.76 3.22
C ASN A 147 21.52 -0.54 2.61
N GLU A 148 21.27 -1.67 3.26
CA GLU A 148 21.78 -2.96 2.82
C GLU A 148 20.73 -4.07 2.87
N VAL A 149 20.88 -5.05 1.98
CA VAL A 149 20.10 -6.30 2.04
C VAL A 149 20.68 -7.18 3.13
N VAL A 150 19.93 -7.42 4.20
CA VAL A 150 20.36 -8.23 5.32
C VAL A 150 20.05 -9.72 5.13
N LYS A 151 19.05 -10.03 4.31
CA LYS A 151 18.67 -11.42 4.03
C LYS A 151 17.90 -11.55 2.72
N GLU A 152 18.17 -12.66 2.02
CA GLU A 152 17.38 -13.13 0.89
C GLU A 152 16.74 -14.48 1.25
N ILE A 153 15.43 -14.61 1.01
CA ILE A 153 14.68 -15.85 1.19
C ILE A 153 14.20 -16.28 -0.18
N GLU A 154 14.83 -17.30 -0.76
CA GLU A 154 14.48 -17.82 -2.07
C GLU A 154 13.12 -18.53 -2.05
N GLN A 155 12.30 -18.24 -3.03
CA GLN A 155 11.01 -18.88 -3.28
C GLN A 155 11.08 -19.64 -4.61
N LYS A 156 11.03 -20.96 -4.57
CA LYS A 156 10.97 -21.75 -5.79
C LYS A 156 9.53 -21.75 -6.33
N ASN A 157 9.35 -21.22 -7.54
CA ASN A 157 8.20 -21.45 -8.43
C ASN A 157 6.90 -20.67 -8.19
N LYS A 158 6.85 -19.54 -7.47
CA LYS A 158 5.60 -18.77 -7.38
C LYS A 158 5.85 -17.28 -7.15
N PHE A 159 5.28 -16.46 -8.00
CA PHE A 159 5.29 -15.01 -7.88
C PHE A 159 4.61 -14.56 -6.59
N ILE A 160 5.34 -13.87 -5.72
CA ILE A 160 4.81 -13.29 -4.50
C ILE A 160 4.29 -11.89 -4.81
N TYR A 161 3.06 -11.63 -4.42
CA TYR A 161 2.39 -10.38 -4.74
C TYR A 161 2.06 -9.52 -3.51
N SER A 162 1.98 -10.12 -2.34
CA SER A 162 1.59 -9.43 -1.12
C SER A 162 2.34 -9.93 0.12
N TYR A 163 2.44 -9.05 1.12
CA TYR A 163 3.17 -9.28 2.36
C TYR A 163 2.45 -8.66 3.53
N SER A 164 2.64 -9.26 4.71
CA SER A 164 2.29 -8.65 5.99
C SER A 164 3.24 -9.13 7.07
N PHE A 165 3.82 -8.20 7.84
CA PHE A 165 4.55 -8.57 9.05
C PHE A 165 3.58 -9.10 10.11
N LEU A 166 4.03 -10.11 10.82
CA LEU A 166 3.33 -10.75 11.92
C LEU A 166 4.19 -10.70 13.17
N PRO A 167 3.60 -10.85 14.37
CA PRO A 167 4.37 -10.94 15.59
C PRO A 167 5.42 -12.06 15.57
N ASN A 168 6.40 -11.96 16.47
CA ASN A 168 7.43 -13.00 16.69
C ASN A 168 8.33 -13.26 15.48
N ASN A 169 8.73 -12.21 14.77
CA ASN A 169 9.58 -12.26 13.58
C ASN A 169 9.01 -13.13 12.45
N LYS A 170 7.71 -13.11 12.27
CA LYS A 170 7.05 -13.83 11.18
C LYS A 170 6.62 -12.90 10.07
N LEU A 171 6.56 -13.45 8.88
CA LEU A 171 6.14 -12.80 7.67
C LEU A 171 5.10 -13.66 6.96
N ALA A 172 3.94 -13.11 6.68
CA ALA A 172 2.99 -13.70 5.74
C ALA A 172 3.25 -13.19 4.33
N THR A 173 3.16 -14.08 3.35
CA THR A 173 3.25 -13.75 1.92
C THR A 173 2.08 -14.36 1.18
N GLY A 174 1.47 -13.59 0.27
CA GLY A 174 0.44 -14.07 -0.64
C GLY A 174 0.96 -14.16 -2.06
N ASN A 175 0.56 -15.17 -2.80
CA ASN A 175 1.07 -15.44 -4.14
C ASN A 175 0.00 -15.49 -5.23
N SER A 176 0.47 -15.63 -6.48
CA SER A 176 -0.38 -15.66 -7.66
C SER A 176 -1.31 -16.88 -7.75
N SER A 177 -1.09 -17.93 -6.95
CA SER A 177 -1.94 -19.13 -6.95
C SER A 177 -2.94 -19.20 -5.80
N GLY A 178 -3.10 -18.09 -5.03
CA GLY A 178 -4.04 -18.04 -3.91
C GLY A 178 -3.50 -18.55 -2.58
N ALA A 179 -2.26 -19.07 -2.55
CA ALA A 179 -1.68 -19.59 -1.32
C ALA A 179 -1.03 -18.46 -0.49
N ILE A 180 -1.17 -18.58 0.82
CA ILE A 180 -0.49 -17.76 1.80
C ILE A 180 0.57 -18.60 2.50
N TYR A 181 1.80 -18.11 2.59
CA TYR A 181 2.90 -18.75 3.31
C TYR A 181 3.34 -17.90 4.49
N ILE A 182 3.72 -18.57 5.56
CA ILE A 182 4.28 -17.93 6.76
C ILE A 182 5.74 -18.35 6.88
N TYR A 183 6.61 -17.36 7.02
CA TYR A 183 8.06 -17.51 7.16
C TYR A 183 8.52 -16.97 8.49
N ASP A 184 9.56 -17.58 9.05
CA ASP A 184 10.37 -16.97 10.08
C ASP A 184 11.41 -16.05 9.43
N THR A 185 11.41 -14.77 9.78
CA THR A 185 12.31 -13.78 9.17
C THR A 185 13.76 -13.93 9.66
N LYS A 186 14.00 -14.56 10.83
CA LYS A 186 15.33 -14.81 11.35
C LYS A 186 16.00 -16.00 10.67
N THR A 187 15.29 -17.13 10.57
CA THR A 187 15.84 -18.33 9.92
C THR A 187 15.68 -18.30 8.40
N GLY A 188 14.63 -17.67 7.89
CA GLY A 188 14.22 -17.69 6.49
C GLY A 188 13.41 -18.94 6.13
N GLU A 189 13.10 -19.78 7.12
CA GLU A 189 12.38 -21.01 6.89
C GLU A 189 10.89 -20.78 6.70
N LYS A 190 10.31 -21.54 5.79
CA LYS A 190 8.87 -21.61 5.59
C LYS A 190 8.24 -22.49 6.65
N GLU A 191 7.47 -21.91 7.56
CA GLU A 191 6.83 -22.63 8.65
C GLU A 191 5.49 -23.26 8.28
N LYS A 192 4.67 -22.48 7.56
CA LYS A 192 3.26 -22.84 7.27
C LYS A 192 2.87 -22.47 5.85
N LYS A 193 1.86 -23.19 5.37
CA LYS A 193 1.12 -22.90 4.15
C LYS A 193 -0.36 -22.93 4.45
N VAL A 194 -1.06 -21.89 4.00
CA VAL A 194 -2.51 -21.77 4.09
C VAL A 194 -3.03 -21.58 2.67
N GLU A 195 -3.84 -22.52 2.18
CA GLU A 195 -4.43 -22.46 0.82
C GLU A 195 -5.87 -22.02 0.97
N GLU A 196 -6.15 -20.74 0.68
CA GLU A 196 -7.41 -20.13 1.08
C GLU A 196 -8.13 -19.40 -0.06
N HIS A 197 -7.39 -19.01 -1.09
CA HIS A 197 -7.93 -18.36 -2.27
C HIS A 197 -7.75 -19.21 -3.51
N CYS A 198 -8.65 -19.04 -4.49
CA CYS A 198 -8.55 -19.70 -5.79
C CYS A 198 -7.71 -18.91 -6.79
N LEU A 199 -7.48 -17.62 -6.53
CA LEU A 199 -6.79 -16.69 -7.40
C LEU A 199 -5.77 -15.86 -6.62
N LEU A 200 -5.09 -14.94 -7.32
CA LEU A 200 -4.03 -14.07 -6.80
C LEU A 200 -4.43 -13.37 -5.48
N VAL A 201 -3.57 -13.48 -4.45
CA VAL A 201 -3.69 -12.72 -3.21
C VAL A 201 -3.00 -11.36 -3.41
N ARG A 202 -3.79 -10.31 -3.63
CA ARG A 202 -3.30 -8.97 -3.95
C ARG A 202 -2.74 -8.22 -2.76
N ASN A 203 -3.36 -8.39 -1.60
CA ASN A 203 -2.87 -7.74 -0.39
C ASN A 203 -3.15 -8.58 0.86
N LEU A 204 -2.29 -8.35 1.86
CA LEU A 204 -2.38 -8.93 3.20
C LEU A 204 -2.31 -7.81 4.23
N GLU A 205 -3.19 -7.85 5.22
CA GLU A 205 -3.21 -6.87 6.29
C GLU A 205 -3.42 -7.56 7.64
N PHE A 206 -2.58 -7.24 8.63
CA PHE A 206 -2.63 -7.86 9.94
C PHE A 206 -3.28 -6.96 10.99
N ASN A 207 -4.32 -7.47 11.60
CA ASN A 207 -4.96 -6.87 12.77
C ASN A 207 -4.33 -7.43 14.04
N LYS A 208 -3.41 -6.66 14.64
CA LYS A 208 -2.69 -7.08 15.86
C LYS A 208 -3.60 -7.19 17.07
N ASN A 209 -4.70 -6.41 17.15
CA ASN A 209 -5.60 -6.41 18.29
C ASN A 209 -6.41 -7.70 18.38
N LYS A 210 -6.76 -8.30 17.26
CA LYS A 210 -7.51 -9.56 17.18
C LYS A 210 -6.66 -10.76 16.80
N ASN A 211 -5.40 -10.56 16.47
CA ASN A 211 -4.49 -11.57 15.91
C ASN A 211 -5.07 -12.24 14.66
N ILE A 212 -5.68 -11.43 13.78
CA ILE A 212 -6.30 -11.88 12.53
C ILE A 212 -5.48 -11.34 11.35
N LEU A 213 -5.14 -12.22 10.41
CA LEU A 213 -4.62 -11.84 9.10
C LEU A 213 -5.78 -11.79 8.11
N TYR A 214 -5.99 -10.62 7.50
CA TYR A 214 -6.89 -10.44 6.38
C TYR A 214 -6.14 -10.63 5.08
N SER A 215 -6.79 -11.27 4.10
CA SER A 215 -6.24 -11.41 2.75
C SER A 215 -7.28 -11.04 1.71
N ALA A 216 -6.91 -10.16 0.79
CA ALA A 216 -7.73 -9.69 -0.31
C ALA A 216 -7.27 -10.33 -1.62
N SER A 217 -8.22 -10.81 -2.45
CA SER A 217 -7.90 -11.61 -3.62
C SER A 217 -8.72 -11.22 -4.85
N ASP A 218 -8.22 -11.69 -6.00
CA ASP A 218 -8.91 -11.65 -7.28
C ASP A 218 -10.16 -12.56 -7.31
N ASP A 219 -10.30 -13.47 -6.36
CA ASP A 219 -11.50 -14.31 -6.20
C ASP A 219 -12.67 -13.60 -5.52
N LEU A 220 -12.57 -12.26 -5.33
CA LEU A 220 -13.59 -11.36 -4.78
C LEU A 220 -13.83 -11.49 -3.28
N HIS A 221 -13.07 -12.34 -2.61
CA HIS A 221 -13.21 -12.59 -1.18
C HIS A 221 -12.13 -11.87 -0.37
N ILE A 222 -12.51 -11.47 0.84
CA ILE A 222 -11.57 -11.13 1.90
C ILE A 222 -11.63 -12.27 2.91
N ASN A 223 -10.58 -13.06 2.98
CA ASN A 223 -10.48 -14.13 3.96
C ASN A 223 -9.91 -13.61 5.26
N GLN A 224 -10.25 -14.26 6.34
CA GLN A 224 -9.87 -13.93 7.70
C GLN A 224 -9.26 -15.16 8.35
N ILE A 225 -7.99 -15.07 8.71
CA ILE A 225 -7.22 -16.17 9.27
C ILE A 225 -6.90 -15.84 10.73
N ASP A 226 -7.35 -16.65 11.66
CA ASP A 226 -6.93 -16.58 13.06
C ASP A 226 -5.46 -17.06 13.15
N MET A 227 -4.56 -16.19 13.51
CA MET A 227 -3.12 -16.50 13.55
C MET A 227 -2.72 -17.38 14.73
N ASN A 228 -3.60 -17.59 15.72
CA ASN A 228 -3.36 -18.56 16.80
C ASN A 228 -3.63 -20.00 16.36
N THR A 229 -4.73 -20.18 15.63
CA THR A 229 -5.24 -21.53 15.26
C THR A 229 -5.02 -21.87 13.81
N LEU A 230 -4.71 -20.88 12.96
CA LEU A 230 -4.67 -20.93 11.50
C LEU A 230 -6.01 -21.38 10.87
N LYS A 231 -7.12 -21.16 11.59
CA LYS A 231 -8.46 -21.43 11.06
C LYS A 231 -9.00 -20.21 10.35
N LEU A 232 -9.78 -20.47 9.32
CA LEU A 232 -10.56 -19.46 8.62
C LEU A 232 -11.84 -19.15 9.37
N PHE A 233 -12.15 -17.86 9.39
CA PHE A 233 -13.53 -17.42 9.63
C PHE A 233 -14.30 -17.35 8.28
N SER A 234 -15.60 -17.07 8.38
CA SER A 234 -16.40 -16.81 7.20
C SER A 234 -15.83 -15.64 6.40
N PRO A 235 -15.68 -15.77 5.08
CA PRO A 235 -15.14 -14.70 4.24
C PRO A 235 -16.06 -13.47 4.23
N ILE A 236 -15.45 -12.30 4.08
CA ILE A 236 -16.20 -11.07 3.83
C ILE A 236 -16.40 -10.96 2.33
N VAL A 237 -17.67 -10.81 1.92
CA VAL A 237 -18.07 -10.78 0.51
C VAL A 237 -18.85 -9.51 0.23
N GLY A 238 -18.65 -8.91 -0.93
CA GLY A 238 -19.43 -7.74 -1.33
C GLY A 238 -18.85 -6.90 -2.46
N HIS A 239 -17.58 -7.11 -2.85
CA HIS A 239 -17.03 -6.58 -4.08
C HIS A 239 -17.48 -7.44 -5.28
N LYS A 240 -17.55 -6.80 -6.46
CA LYS A 240 -18.00 -7.44 -7.71
C LYS A 240 -16.87 -7.74 -8.69
N GLU A 241 -15.69 -7.22 -8.42
CA GLU A 241 -14.47 -7.37 -9.20
C GLU A 241 -13.28 -7.57 -8.23
N PRO A 242 -12.08 -7.96 -8.71
CA PRO A 242 -10.89 -8.16 -7.90
C PRO A 242 -10.64 -7.07 -6.86
N ILE A 243 -10.27 -7.48 -5.66
CA ILE A 243 -9.97 -6.56 -4.56
C ILE A 243 -8.50 -6.16 -4.67
N SER A 244 -8.25 -4.89 -4.95
CA SER A 244 -6.90 -4.37 -5.24
C SER A 244 -6.08 -4.09 -3.98
N ASP A 245 -6.73 -3.54 -2.95
CA ASP A 245 -6.03 -3.19 -1.71
C ASP A 245 -6.92 -3.37 -0.48
N ILE A 246 -6.28 -3.50 0.69
CA ILE A 246 -6.92 -3.67 1.99
C ILE A 246 -6.08 -3.01 3.07
N ILE A 247 -6.72 -2.19 3.91
CA ILE A 247 -6.08 -1.51 5.04
C ILE A 247 -6.96 -1.69 6.27
N TYR A 248 -6.35 -2.11 7.37
CA TYR A 248 -6.97 -2.07 8.69
C TYR A 248 -6.62 -0.76 9.39
N ASN A 249 -7.64 0.02 9.73
CA ASN A 249 -7.48 1.23 10.53
C ASN A 249 -7.75 0.93 12.01
N GLU A 250 -6.70 1.00 12.81
CA GLU A 250 -6.74 0.66 14.23
C GLU A 250 -7.56 1.67 15.03
N ALA A 251 -7.43 2.97 14.74
CA ALA A 251 -8.10 4.03 15.49
C ALA A 251 -9.63 3.90 15.46
N LYS A 252 -10.20 3.52 14.32
CA LYS A 252 -11.64 3.32 14.16
C LYS A 252 -12.06 1.85 14.26
N ASN A 253 -11.10 0.93 14.24
CA ASN A 253 -11.35 -0.51 14.19
C ASN A 253 -12.25 -0.89 12.99
N ILE A 254 -11.86 -0.42 11.81
CA ILE A 254 -12.53 -0.67 10.55
C ILE A 254 -11.54 -1.28 9.55
N LEU A 255 -12.08 -2.04 8.62
CA LEU A 255 -11.35 -2.53 7.46
C LEU A 255 -11.81 -1.71 6.24
N ILE A 256 -10.87 -1.29 5.42
CA ILE A 256 -11.13 -0.47 4.22
C ILE A 256 -10.55 -1.23 3.04
N THR A 257 -11.37 -1.45 2.02
CA THR A 257 -10.95 -2.18 0.82
C THR A 257 -11.26 -1.40 -0.43
N SER A 258 -10.40 -1.51 -1.42
CA SER A 258 -10.63 -1.01 -2.76
C SER A 258 -10.72 -2.15 -3.78
N SER A 259 -11.38 -1.90 -4.90
CA SER A 259 -11.60 -2.92 -5.92
C SER A 259 -11.61 -2.34 -7.33
N PHE A 260 -11.43 -3.22 -8.30
CA PHE A 260 -11.60 -2.90 -9.72
C PHE A 260 -13.06 -2.64 -10.10
N ASP A 261 -14.02 -2.90 -9.19
CA ASP A 261 -15.41 -2.50 -9.36
C ASP A 261 -15.66 -0.97 -9.20
N GLY A 262 -14.59 -0.19 -8.96
CA GLY A 262 -14.66 1.26 -8.78
C GLY A 262 -15.22 1.67 -7.42
N CYS A 263 -15.23 0.77 -6.44
CA CYS A 263 -15.73 1.05 -5.11
C CYS A 263 -14.63 0.93 -4.05
N ILE A 264 -14.75 1.78 -3.03
CA ILE A 264 -14.08 1.59 -1.74
C ILE A 264 -15.16 1.19 -0.73
N LYS A 265 -14.97 0.08 -0.05
CA LYS A 265 -15.90 -0.40 0.98
C LYS A 265 -15.28 -0.32 2.36
N ILE A 266 -16.11 0.01 3.33
CA ILE A 266 -15.74 0.14 4.74
C ILE A 266 -16.52 -0.90 5.52
N TRP A 267 -15.80 -1.71 6.31
CA TRP A 267 -16.35 -2.84 7.02
C TRP A 267 -16.14 -2.69 8.52
N ASP A 268 -17.10 -3.14 9.29
CA ASP A 268 -16.98 -3.22 10.75
C ASP A 268 -16.02 -4.33 11.16
N ALA A 269 -14.82 -3.97 11.60
CA ALA A 269 -13.86 -4.95 12.13
C ALA A 269 -14.06 -5.25 13.63
N LYS A 270 -15.05 -4.64 14.30
CA LYS A 270 -15.35 -4.90 15.72
C LYS A 270 -16.09 -6.21 15.93
N GLY A 271 -17.02 -6.53 15.06
CA GLY A 271 -17.95 -7.62 15.28
C GLY A 271 -18.23 -8.48 14.04
N ASN A 272 -19.28 -8.14 13.32
CA ASN A 272 -19.89 -9.02 12.32
C ASN A 272 -19.34 -8.83 10.89
N ASN A 273 -18.34 -7.98 10.72
CA ASN A 273 -17.75 -7.65 9.41
C ASN A 273 -18.79 -7.13 8.38
N SER A 274 -19.86 -6.49 8.87
CA SER A 274 -20.86 -5.87 7.99
C SER A 274 -20.27 -4.68 7.22
N CYS A 275 -20.73 -4.47 6.00
CA CYS A 275 -20.39 -3.28 5.24
C CYS A 275 -21.07 -2.06 5.88
N ILE A 276 -20.26 -1.11 6.38
CA ILE A 276 -20.73 0.13 7.01
C ILE A 276 -21.04 1.17 5.93
N ASP A 277 -20.18 1.27 4.93
CA ASP A 277 -20.26 2.28 3.87
C ASP A 277 -19.68 1.77 2.56
N THR A 278 -20.17 2.33 1.45
CA THR A 278 -19.67 2.06 0.10
C THR A 278 -19.48 3.38 -0.63
N LEU A 279 -18.24 3.70 -0.94
CA LEU A 279 -17.84 4.91 -1.64
C LEU A 279 -17.65 4.54 -3.12
N VAL A 280 -18.46 5.11 -3.99
CA VAL A 280 -18.46 4.79 -5.43
C VAL A 280 -17.78 5.91 -6.21
N LEU A 281 -16.83 5.56 -7.08
CA LEU A 281 -16.26 6.51 -8.02
C LEU A 281 -17.25 6.81 -9.13
N ASN A 282 -17.29 8.06 -9.58
CA ASN A 282 -18.16 8.46 -10.70
C ASN A 282 -17.77 7.78 -12.02
N SER A 283 -16.46 7.63 -12.22
CA SER A 283 -15.88 7.02 -13.41
C SER A 283 -16.09 5.50 -13.47
N LYS A 284 -16.37 4.85 -12.33
CA LYS A 284 -16.35 3.39 -12.17
C LYS A 284 -15.04 2.75 -12.63
N ASN A 285 -13.96 3.54 -12.66
CA ASN A 285 -12.63 3.04 -13.03
C ASN A 285 -12.05 2.15 -11.92
N PRO A 286 -11.30 1.11 -12.30
CA PRO A 286 -10.56 0.29 -11.35
C PRO A 286 -9.72 1.11 -10.40
N ILE A 287 -9.88 0.89 -9.09
CA ILE A 287 -9.04 1.49 -8.06
C ILE A 287 -7.84 0.59 -7.84
N TRP A 288 -6.64 1.17 -7.87
CA TRP A 288 -5.39 0.42 -7.74
C TRP A 288 -4.85 0.40 -6.32
N ASP A 289 -4.89 1.55 -5.65
CA ASP A 289 -4.27 1.73 -4.35
C ASP A 289 -5.04 2.74 -3.51
N ILE A 290 -5.01 2.57 -2.20
CA ILE A 290 -5.60 3.50 -1.23
C ILE A 290 -4.59 3.87 -0.16
N GLY A 291 -4.65 5.14 0.28
CA GLY A 291 -3.95 5.66 1.44
C GLY A 291 -4.96 6.15 2.46
N VAL A 292 -4.77 5.79 3.72
CA VAL A 292 -5.71 6.15 4.80
C VAL A 292 -4.97 6.91 5.88
N SER A 293 -5.55 8.00 6.36
CA SER A 293 -5.02 8.73 7.52
C SER A 293 -5.02 7.85 8.77
N GLU A 294 -4.10 8.08 9.68
CA GLU A 294 -4.00 7.32 10.92
C GLU A 294 -5.33 7.34 11.71
N GLN A 295 -5.99 8.48 11.75
CA GLN A 295 -7.29 8.63 12.41
C GLN A 295 -8.47 8.04 11.62
N GLY A 296 -8.25 7.55 10.39
CA GLY A 296 -9.28 6.99 9.54
C GLY A 296 -10.38 7.98 9.15
N ASP A 297 -10.07 9.26 9.10
CA ASP A 297 -11.01 10.33 8.72
C ASP A 297 -10.83 10.77 7.27
N PHE A 298 -9.77 10.31 6.61
CA PHE A 298 -9.43 10.68 5.26
C PHE A 298 -8.93 9.44 4.50
N ILE A 299 -9.43 9.27 3.27
CA ILE A 299 -9.04 8.22 2.34
C ILE A 299 -8.65 8.87 1.03
N ALA A 300 -7.42 8.68 0.61
CA ALA A 300 -6.96 9.02 -0.74
C ALA A 300 -6.91 7.77 -1.61
N PHE A 301 -7.07 7.89 -2.91
CA PHE A 301 -7.05 6.75 -3.83
C PHE A 301 -6.42 7.09 -5.17
N THR A 302 -5.88 6.07 -5.82
CA THR A 302 -5.51 6.09 -7.24
C THR A 302 -6.42 5.13 -8.02
N ALA A 303 -6.83 5.55 -9.20
CA ALA A 303 -7.62 4.76 -10.14
C ALA A 303 -6.96 4.76 -11.51
N SER A 304 -7.46 3.93 -12.43
CA SER A 304 -6.87 3.79 -13.78
C SER A 304 -6.74 5.11 -14.54
N GLU A 305 -7.64 6.05 -14.30
CA GLU A 305 -7.67 7.35 -15.00
C GLU A 305 -7.77 8.52 -14.03
N GLY A 306 -7.34 8.34 -12.77
CA GLY A 306 -7.47 9.44 -11.84
C GLY A 306 -6.99 9.19 -10.42
N ILE A 307 -7.02 10.28 -9.67
CA ILE A 307 -6.78 10.30 -8.23
C ILE A 307 -7.93 11.01 -7.53
N GLY A 308 -8.11 10.77 -6.27
CA GLY A 308 -9.14 11.48 -5.51
C GLY A 308 -9.09 11.22 -4.02
N ALA A 309 -10.08 11.77 -3.32
CA ALA A 309 -10.19 11.61 -1.89
C ALA A 309 -11.63 11.63 -1.37
N PHE A 310 -11.80 10.99 -0.23
CA PHE A 310 -12.99 11.05 0.61
C PHE A 310 -12.60 11.49 2.01
N SER A 311 -13.47 12.27 2.65
CA SER A 311 -13.32 12.62 4.08
C SER A 311 -14.54 12.23 4.86
N LEU A 312 -14.33 11.84 6.11
CA LEU A 312 -15.38 11.66 7.08
C LEU A 312 -15.94 13.06 7.46
N LYS A 313 -17.25 13.20 7.43
CA LYS A 313 -17.94 14.38 7.97
C LYS A 313 -18.19 14.22 9.43
#